data_790223eb16911b5800530ff66fce9bd3
#
_entry.id   790223eb16911b5800530ff66fce9bd3
#
_cell.length_a   1.000
_cell.length_b   1.000
_cell.length_c   1.000
_cell.angle_alpha   90.00
_cell.angle_beta   90.00
_cell.angle_gamma   90.00
#
_symmetry.space_group_name_H-M   'P 1'
#
loop_
_entity.id
_entity.type
_entity.pdbx_description
1 polymer ?
#
loop_
_entity_poly.entity_id
_entity_poly.type
_entity_poly.pdbx_seq_one_letter_code
_entity_poly.pdbx_strand_id
1 'polypeptide(L)'
;HKLLGHLYKAELDLAKRADNELVSSRVVYLPMSWDDESCRKAIEKYSKTIRENAPWVPSNLEFTRRINGLKSIEAVKEVIFNATYLVAGLGDVYLGAPLAIPIDPRHRLVTTKYNPVRTFTPESAVGIGGAYLCVYGIEGPGGYQLIGRTVSMWNHYRRVGDFDQPWLLRFLDQVRFYEVSHEELLDFRQKFLNGQVRLRIEDSAFDMANYGKLLQKNADSIAAFQQQRKAAFATELAHWHKTGQFNFAELEEQIQDEEVINVAEDETAVQSPVAGSVWKVEVAIDQRVVKGETLLILESMKMETPIMADKGGIVARILSKPGQRVQAGQTVVILKK
;
A
#
# COMPACT_ATOMS: atom_id res chain seq x y z
N HIS A 1 6.59 8.09 -33.15
CA HIS A 1 7.18 9.46 -33.22
C HIS A 1 6.16 10.54 -33.55
N LYS A 2 5.30 10.40 -34.59
CA LYS A 2 4.29 11.42 -34.96
C LYS A 2 3.29 11.72 -33.84
N LEU A 3 2.76 10.67 -33.15
CA LEU A 3 1.81 10.84 -32.04
C LEU A 3 2.45 11.60 -30.86
N LEU A 4 3.69 11.26 -30.48
CA LEU A 4 4.44 11.97 -29.44
C LEU A 4 4.65 13.45 -29.81
N GLY A 5 4.95 13.76 -31.07
CA GLY A 5 5.05 15.13 -31.55
C GLY A 5 3.75 15.90 -31.46
N HIS A 6 2.60 15.27 -31.74
CA HIS A 6 1.28 15.90 -31.57
C HIS A 6 0.92 16.13 -30.10
N LEU A 7 1.22 15.16 -29.22
CA LEU A 7 1.00 15.31 -27.77
C LEU A 7 1.84 16.43 -27.19
N TYR A 8 3.14 16.49 -27.55
CA TYR A 8 4.05 17.53 -27.10
C TYR A 8 3.62 18.92 -27.59
N LYS A 9 3.18 19.03 -28.85
CA LYS A 9 2.64 20.28 -29.38
C LYS A 9 1.35 20.69 -28.65
N ALA A 10 0.45 19.76 -28.41
CA ALA A 10 -0.78 20.03 -27.66
C ALA A 10 -0.48 20.48 -26.23
N GLU A 11 0.50 19.86 -25.56
CA GLU A 11 0.98 20.29 -24.24
C GLU A 11 1.50 21.72 -24.24
N LEU A 12 2.34 22.09 -25.20
CA LEU A 12 2.86 23.45 -25.34
C LEU A 12 1.76 24.48 -25.65
N ASP A 13 0.79 24.11 -26.47
CA ASP A 13 -0.34 25.01 -26.83
C ASP A 13 -1.30 25.17 -25.64
N LEU A 14 -1.52 24.13 -24.84
CA LEU A 14 -2.29 24.18 -23.60
C LEU A 14 -1.57 25.03 -22.55
N ALA A 15 -0.26 24.86 -22.37
CA ALA A 15 0.52 25.65 -21.43
C ALA A 15 0.40 27.14 -21.68
N LYS A 16 0.43 27.59 -22.96
CA LYS A 16 0.23 29.00 -23.34
C LYS A 16 -1.15 29.55 -23.02
N ARG A 17 -2.19 28.69 -23.01
CA ARG A 17 -3.58 29.09 -22.71
C ARG A 17 -3.87 29.09 -21.22
N ALA A 18 -3.20 28.22 -20.47
CA ALA A 18 -3.45 27.99 -19.05
C ALA A 18 -2.94 29.08 -18.10
N ASP A 19 -2.10 30.01 -18.59
CA ASP A 19 -1.42 31.01 -17.74
C ASP A 19 -2.35 31.94 -16.94
N ASN A 20 -3.65 31.98 -17.26
CA ASN A 20 -4.63 32.81 -16.56
C ASN A 20 -5.93 32.06 -16.22
N GLU A 21 -5.94 30.73 -16.26
CA GLU A 21 -7.16 29.97 -15.93
C GLU A 21 -7.33 29.82 -14.40
N LEU A 22 -8.54 30.16 -13.98
CA LEU A 22 -9.05 29.91 -12.65
C LEU A 22 -9.98 28.69 -12.72
N VAL A 23 -9.53 27.58 -12.16
CA VAL A 23 -10.31 26.32 -12.23
C VAL A 23 -11.03 26.11 -10.92
N SER A 24 -12.35 25.87 -10.96
CA SER A 24 -13.15 25.54 -9.78
C SER A 24 -12.59 24.31 -9.08
N SER A 25 -12.42 24.40 -7.78
CA SER A 25 -11.81 23.40 -6.92
C SER A 25 -12.48 23.40 -5.54
N ARG A 26 -12.21 22.39 -4.72
CA ARG A 26 -12.57 22.37 -3.30
C ARG A 26 -11.32 22.00 -2.49
N VAL A 27 -11.21 22.54 -1.28
CA VAL A 27 -10.25 22.07 -0.29
C VAL A 27 -10.96 21.08 0.63
N VAL A 28 -10.56 19.82 0.60
CA VAL A 28 -11.12 18.73 1.41
C VAL A 28 -10.13 18.36 2.50
N TYR A 29 -10.53 18.53 3.76
CA TYR A 29 -9.69 18.20 4.91
C TYR A 29 -10.00 16.79 5.39
N LEU A 30 -9.00 15.91 5.32
CA LEU A 30 -9.12 14.49 5.68
C LEU A 30 -8.39 14.18 6.99
N PRO A 31 -9.04 13.53 7.96
CA PRO A 31 -8.34 12.98 9.12
C PRO A 31 -7.39 11.88 8.68
N MET A 32 -6.19 11.84 9.23
CA MET A 32 -5.23 10.76 8.96
C MET A 32 -4.55 10.28 10.24
N SER A 33 -4.67 9.00 10.51
CA SER A 33 -3.83 8.31 11.49
C SER A 33 -2.46 8.07 10.87
N TRP A 34 -1.45 8.78 11.38
CA TRP A 34 -0.06 8.65 10.95
C TRP A 34 0.53 7.34 11.41
N ASP A 35 1.31 6.68 10.57
CA ASP A 35 1.93 5.38 10.88
C ASP A 35 0.92 4.38 11.47
N ASP A 36 -0.24 4.29 10.85
CA ASP A 36 -1.40 3.57 11.34
C ASP A 36 -1.10 2.10 11.63
N GLU A 37 -1.67 1.57 12.72
CA GLU A 37 -1.45 0.20 13.17
C GLU A 37 -1.80 -0.85 12.11
N SER A 38 -2.88 -0.64 11.36
CA SER A 38 -3.29 -1.55 10.28
C SER A 38 -2.26 -1.56 9.15
N CYS A 39 -1.66 -0.39 8.86
CA CYS A 39 -0.58 -0.27 7.87
C CYS A 39 0.69 -0.99 8.33
N ARG A 40 1.08 -0.84 9.61
CA ARG A 40 2.23 -1.57 10.19
C ARG A 40 2.04 -3.08 10.12
N LYS A 41 0.86 -3.59 10.46
CA LYS A 41 0.53 -5.02 10.34
C LYS A 41 0.63 -5.52 8.89
N ALA A 42 0.21 -4.72 7.90
CA ALA A 42 0.35 -5.07 6.49
C ALA A 42 1.82 -5.14 6.04
N ILE A 43 2.67 -4.22 6.51
CA ILE A 43 4.11 -4.20 6.24
C ILE A 43 4.79 -5.41 6.91
N GLU A 44 4.45 -5.69 8.15
CA GLU A 44 4.96 -6.84 8.89
C GLU A 44 4.59 -8.17 8.23
N LYS A 45 3.31 -8.31 7.81
CA LYS A 45 2.84 -9.48 7.06
C LYS A 45 3.68 -9.67 5.80
N TYR A 46 3.89 -8.61 5.02
CA TYR A 46 4.71 -8.65 3.81
C TYR A 46 6.15 -9.11 4.09
N SER A 47 6.79 -8.53 5.11
CA SER A 47 8.16 -8.88 5.50
C SER A 47 8.29 -10.37 5.85
N LYS A 48 7.30 -10.90 6.57
CA LYS A 48 7.32 -12.31 7.02
C LYS A 48 6.98 -13.33 5.92
N THR A 49 6.16 -12.95 4.94
CA THR A 49 5.58 -13.92 4.00
C THR A 49 6.05 -13.77 2.56
N ILE A 50 6.61 -12.60 2.18
CA ILE A 50 6.93 -12.32 0.79
C ILE A 50 8.43 -11.98 0.63
N ARG A 51 8.91 -10.97 1.36
CA ARG A 51 10.29 -10.51 1.19
C ARG A 51 10.82 -9.86 2.46
N GLU A 52 11.56 -10.60 3.26
CA GLU A 52 12.08 -10.18 4.56
C GLU A 52 13.12 -9.05 4.43
N ASN A 53 13.96 -9.09 3.40
CA ASN A 53 15.07 -8.16 3.21
C ASN A 53 14.80 -7.07 2.17
N ALA A 54 13.52 -6.74 1.91
CA ALA A 54 13.17 -5.67 0.98
C ALA A 54 13.67 -4.31 1.49
N PRO A 55 14.08 -3.38 0.61
CA PRO A 55 14.59 -2.07 1.01
C PRO A 55 13.62 -1.22 1.85
N TRP A 56 12.32 -1.49 1.73
CA TRP A 56 11.22 -0.74 2.35
C TRP A 56 10.68 -1.37 3.64
N VAL A 57 11.24 -2.47 4.09
CA VAL A 57 10.89 -3.07 5.38
C VAL A 57 12.04 -2.86 6.39
N PRO A 58 11.76 -2.86 7.68
CA PRO A 58 10.46 -3.03 8.35
C PRO A 58 9.60 -1.77 8.39
N SER A 59 10.07 -0.63 7.88
CA SER A 59 9.35 0.66 7.96
C SER A 59 9.34 1.39 6.62
N ASN A 60 8.13 1.59 6.06
CA ASN A 60 7.94 2.40 4.86
C ASN A 60 8.29 3.87 5.09
N LEU A 61 8.10 4.39 6.30
CA LEU A 61 8.43 5.76 6.65
C LEU A 61 9.94 5.98 6.65
N GLU A 62 10.69 5.04 7.26
CA GLU A 62 12.15 5.10 7.25
C GLU A 62 12.70 4.97 5.82
N PHE A 63 12.12 4.10 5.01
CA PHE A 63 12.46 4.01 3.60
C PHE A 63 12.17 5.33 2.86
N THR A 64 10.98 5.92 3.07
CA THR A 64 10.61 7.21 2.49
C THR A 64 11.56 8.32 2.91
N ARG A 65 11.97 8.34 4.18
CA ARG A 65 12.99 9.27 4.71
C ARG A 65 14.31 9.15 3.94
N ARG A 66 14.85 7.92 3.87
CA ARG A 66 16.16 7.66 3.24
C ARG A 66 16.18 8.04 1.76
N ILE A 67 15.19 7.56 1.00
CA ILE A 67 15.14 7.75 -0.46
C ILE A 67 14.94 9.21 -0.88
N ASN A 68 14.41 10.06 0.03
CA ASN A 68 14.24 11.50 -0.19
C ASN A 68 15.30 12.35 0.51
N GLY A 69 16.23 11.75 1.24
CA GLY A 69 17.31 12.45 1.94
C GLY A 69 16.84 13.33 3.09
N LEU A 70 15.72 12.97 3.74
CA LEU A 70 15.19 13.73 4.87
C LEU A 70 15.93 13.35 6.17
N LYS A 71 15.97 14.28 7.12
CA LYS A 71 16.74 14.14 8.35
C LYS A 71 16.12 13.16 9.34
N SER A 72 14.79 13.12 9.41
CA SER A 72 14.05 12.29 10.37
C SER A 72 12.68 11.86 9.81
N ILE A 73 12.00 10.94 10.49
CA ILE A 73 10.62 10.54 10.17
C ILE A 73 9.66 11.71 10.45
N GLU A 74 9.95 12.54 11.46
CA GLU A 74 9.19 13.76 11.75
C GLU A 74 9.25 14.73 10.57
N ALA A 75 10.42 14.86 9.91
CA ALA A 75 10.53 15.68 8.70
C ALA A 75 9.69 15.11 7.53
N VAL A 76 9.55 13.78 7.42
CA VAL A 76 8.59 13.16 6.47
C VAL A 76 7.17 13.56 6.82
N LYS A 77 6.80 13.46 8.10
CA LYS A 77 5.48 13.82 8.63
C LYS A 77 5.15 15.29 8.35
N GLU A 78 6.07 16.18 8.66
CA GLU A 78 5.92 17.62 8.40
C GLU A 78 5.67 17.92 6.92
N VAL A 79 6.43 17.31 6.01
CA VAL A 79 6.23 17.46 4.57
C VAL A 79 4.83 17.02 4.16
N ILE A 80 4.35 15.88 4.68
CA ILE A 80 3.07 15.30 4.30
C ILE A 80 1.89 16.13 4.82
N PHE A 81 1.91 16.53 6.10
CA PHE A 81 0.81 17.30 6.70
C PHE A 81 0.79 18.77 6.27
N ASN A 82 1.92 19.34 5.86
CA ASN A 82 1.98 20.70 5.31
C ASN A 82 1.63 20.77 3.82
N ALA A 83 1.57 19.62 3.14
CA ALA A 83 1.26 19.56 1.72
C ALA A 83 -0.23 19.81 1.44
N THR A 84 -0.50 20.48 0.32
CA THR A 84 -1.81 20.45 -0.34
C THR A 84 -1.67 19.60 -1.58
N TYR A 85 -2.51 18.57 -1.70
CA TYR A 85 -2.45 17.61 -2.78
C TYR A 85 -3.55 17.90 -3.80
N LEU A 86 -3.19 18.12 -5.05
CA LEU A 86 -4.14 18.26 -6.16
C LEU A 86 -4.53 16.87 -6.67
N VAL A 87 -5.81 16.56 -6.71
CA VAL A 87 -6.35 15.33 -7.28
C VAL A 87 -6.26 15.42 -8.81
N ALA A 88 -5.25 14.77 -9.38
CA ALA A 88 -4.98 14.73 -10.82
C ALA A 88 -5.86 13.69 -11.56
N GLY A 89 -6.55 12.84 -10.82
CA GLY A 89 -7.47 11.84 -11.36
C GLY A 89 -7.93 10.88 -10.27
N LEU A 90 -8.88 10.02 -10.64
CA LEU A 90 -9.31 8.90 -9.81
C LEU A 90 -8.73 7.63 -10.45
N GLY A 91 -7.73 7.04 -9.79
CA GLY A 91 -6.94 5.93 -10.33
C GLY A 91 -7.72 4.62 -10.39
N ASP A 92 -8.59 4.40 -9.42
CA ASP A 92 -9.58 3.33 -9.41
C ASP A 92 -10.96 3.98 -9.49
N VAL A 93 -11.49 4.05 -10.69
CA VAL A 93 -12.73 4.79 -10.99
C VAL A 93 -13.96 4.24 -10.27
N TYR A 94 -13.96 2.96 -9.90
CA TYR A 94 -15.08 2.34 -9.18
C TYR A 94 -15.14 2.71 -7.71
N LEU A 95 -14.00 3.06 -7.14
CA LEU A 95 -13.82 3.27 -5.71
C LEU A 95 -13.42 4.71 -5.37
N GLY A 96 -13.34 5.59 -6.36
CA GLY A 96 -12.96 6.97 -6.18
C GLY A 96 -11.57 7.16 -5.57
N ALA A 97 -10.68 6.18 -5.71
CA ALA A 97 -9.32 6.25 -5.19
C ALA A 97 -8.55 7.40 -5.85
N PRO A 98 -8.12 8.42 -5.11
CA PRO A 98 -7.45 9.58 -5.71
C PRO A 98 -6.04 9.21 -6.16
N LEU A 99 -5.66 9.78 -7.30
CA LEU A 99 -4.28 9.93 -7.72
C LEU A 99 -3.92 11.40 -7.56
N ALA A 100 -3.21 11.75 -6.50
CA ALA A 100 -2.98 13.12 -6.12
C ALA A 100 -1.48 13.47 -6.07
N ILE A 101 -1.15 14.73 -6.36
CA ILE A 101 0.22 15.21 -6.34
C ILE A 101 0.31 16.49 -5.50
N PRO A 102 1.36 16.67 -4.66
CA PRO A 102 1.57 17.93 -3.95
C PRO A 102 1.71 19.10 -4.92
N ILE A 103 0.97 20.18 -4.66
CA ILE A 103 1.02 21.42 -5.46
C ILE A 103 2.43 22.01 -5.36
N ASP A 104 2.95 22.15 -4.14
CA ASP A 104 4.32 22.63 -3.95
C ASP A 104 5.32 21.51 -4.25
N PRO A 105 6.25 21.70 -5.22
CA PRO A 105 7.25 20.69 -5.56
C PRO A 105 8.18 20.30 -4.41
N ARG A 106 8.32 21.12 -3.38
CA ARG A 106 9.13 20.82 -2.18
C ARG A 106 8.47 19.80 -1.26
N HIS A 107 7.18 19.55 -1.45
CA HIS A 107 6.44 18.49 -0.74
C HIS A 107 6.31 17.19 -1.54
N ARG A 108 6.86 17.12 -2.76
CA ARG A 108 6.78 15.92 -3.63
C ARG A 108 7.81 14.89 -3.22
N LEU A 109 7.47 14.10 -2.21
CA LEU A 109 8.22 12.90 -1.87
C LEU A 109 8.07 11.86 -2.98
N VAL A 110 9.16 11.17 -3.30
CA VAL A 110 9.17 10.11 -4.31
C VAL A 110 9.56 8.80 -3.67
N THR A 111 8.86 7.74 -4.02
CA THR A 111 9.18 6.38 -3.56
C THR A 111 9.16 5.40 -4.72
N THR A 112 9.74 4.22 -4.52
CA THR A 112 9.54 3.09 -5.42
C THR A 112 8.34 2.26 -4.96
N LYS A 113 7.75 1.52 -5.88
CA LYS A 113 6.71 0.54 -5.54
C LYS A 113 7.34 -0.73 -4.96
N TYR A 114 6.55 -1.47 -4.21
CA TYR A 114 6.91 -2.82 -3.77
C TYR A 114 7.15 -3.74 -4.97
N ASN A 115 8.14 -4.59 -4.86
CA ASN A 115 8.39 -5.69 -5.79
C ASN A 115 8.85 -6.93 -4.99
N PRO A 116 8.05 -8.01 -4.91
CA PRO A 116 6.65 -8.10 -5.36
C PRO A 116 5.72 -7.16 -4.60
N VAL A 117 4.49 -6.95 -5.11
CA VAL A 117 3.47 -6.16 -4.42
C VAL A 117 3.00 -6.88 -3.15
N ARG A 118 2.49 -6.12 -2.16
CA ARG A 118 1.81 -6.73 -1.02
C ARG A 118 0.53 -7.41 -1.48
N THR A 119 0.23 -8.56 -0.89
CA THR A 119 -1.06 -9.26 -1.09
C THR A 119 -2.20 -8.59 -0.33
N PHE A 120 -1.86 -7.93 0.78
CA PHE A 120 -2.81 -7.23 1.65
C PHE A 120 -2.40 -5.78 1.88
N THR A 121 -3.33 -4.87 1.66
CA THR A 121 -3.25 -3.44 2.03
C THR A 121 -4.59 -3.06 2.66
N PRO A 122 -4.61 -2.41 3.83
CA PRO A 122 -5.87 -2.04 4.47
C PRO A 122 -6.67 -1.04 3.62
N GLU A 123 -8.00 -1.14 3.69
CA GLU A 123 -8.89 -0.14 3.14
C GLU A 123 -8.57 1.25 3.71
N SER A 124 -8.63 2.25 2.85
CA SER A 124 -8.32 3.65 3.14
C SER A 124 -6.87 3.91 3.60
N ALA A 125 -5.96 2.95 3.40
CA ALA A 125 -4.54 3.21 3.58
C ALA A 125 -4.08 4.31 2.62
N VAL A 126 -3.28 5.23 3.13
CA VAL A 126 -2.65 6.30 2.36
C VAL A 126 -1.24 5.87 2.01
N GLY A 127 -0.90 5.94 0.73
CA GLY A 127 0.41 5.53 0.26
C GLY A 127 1.00 6.42 -0.82
N ILE A 128 2.33 6.37 -0.95
CA ILE A 128 3.08 7.08 -1.99
C ILE A 128 3.73 6.06 -2.92
N GLY A 129 3.55 6.26 -4.22
CA GLY A 129 4.20 5.47 -5.28
C GLY A 129 4.61 6.34 -6.45
N GLY A 130 5.91 6.33 -6.80
CA GLY A 130 6.45 7.40 -7.62
C GLY A 130 6.32 8.73 -6.89
N ALA A 131 5.77 9.74 -7.53
CA ALA A 131 5.49 11.06 -6.95
C ALA A 131 4.02 11.25 -6.53
N TYR A 132 3.21 10.20 -6.65
CA TYR A 132 1.77 10.27 -6.42
C TYR A 132 1.39 9.72 -5.06
N LEU A 133 0.44 10.39 -4.42
CA LEU A 133 -0.28 9.89 -3.27
C LEU A 133 -1.59 9.24 -3.75
N CYS A 134 -1.91 8.10 -3.14
CA CYS A 134 -3.14 7.36 -3.37
C CYS A 134 -3.77 7.00 -2.02
N VAL A 135 -5.09 6.87 -2.02
CA VAL A 135 -5.86 6.27 -0.92
C VAL A 135 -6.52 5.00 -1.45
N TYR A 136 -6.23 3.87 -0.84
CA TYR A 136 -6.78 2.58 -1.26
C TYR A 136 -8.28 2.51 -0.97
N GLY A 137 -9.11 2.23 -1.97
CA GLY A 137 -10.56 2.19 -1.83
C GLY A 137 -11.09 0.96 -1.09
N ILE A 138 -10.42 -0.18 -1.23
CA ILE A 138 -10.76 -1.46 -0.59
C ILE A 138 -9.51 -2.17 -0.11
N GLU A 139 -9.68 -3.19 0.72
CA GLU A 139 -8.61 -4.14 1.02
C GLU A 139 -8.18 -4.90 -0.23
N GLY A 140 -6.88 -5.09 -0.39
CA GLY A 140 -6.36 -5.84 -1.53
C GLY A 140 -4.86 -5.66 -1.75
N PRO A 141 -4.34 -6.14 -2.89
CA PRO A 141 -2.94 -5.95 -3.23
C PRO A 141 -2.57 -4.49 -3.35
N GLY A 142 -1.34 -4.16 -3.00
CA GLY A 142 -0.86 -2.80 -3.16
C GLY A 142 0.65 -2.69 -3.17
N GLY A 143 1.16 -1.74 -3.97
CA GLY A 143 2.61 -1.54 -4.15
C GLY A 143 3.14 -0.21 -3.63
N TYR A 144 2.30 0.70 -3.13
CA TYR A 144 2.75 2.00 -2.64
C TYR A 144 3.30 1.89 -1.22
N GLN A 145 4.21 2.79 -0.87
CA GLN A 145 4.76 2.89 0.49
C GLN A 145 3.71 3.51 1.39
N LEU A 146 3.32 2.80 2.44
CA LEU A 146 2.25 3.22 3.34
C LEU A 146 2.76 4.26 4.33
N ILE A 147 1.95 5.31 4.54
CA ILE A 147 2.27 6.43 5.42
C ILE A 147 1.24 6.63 6.54
N GLY A 148 0.04 6.12 6.36
CA GLY A 148 -1.05 6.24 7.32
C GLY A 148 -2.35 5.70 6.77
N ARG A 149 -3.45 6.01 7.46
CA ARG A 149 -4.80 5.60 7.08
C ARG A 149 -5.75 6.77 7.26
N THR A 150 -6.78 6.85 6.40
CA THR A 150 -7.77 7.92 6.42
C THR A 150 -9.21 7.37 6.37
N VAL A 151 -10.16 8.18 6.01
CA VAL A 151 -11.57 7.79 5.84
C VAL A 151 -11.80 7.14 4.46
N SER A 152 -12.94 6.50 4.30
CA SER A 152 -13.33 5.90 3.02
C SER A 152 -13.50 6.96 1.93
N MET A 153 -12.96 6.67 0.75
CA MET A 153 -13.09 7.55 -0.42
C MET A 153 -14.38 7.28 -1.21
N TRP A 154 -15.15 6.29 -0.82
CA TRP A 154 -16.38 5.92 -1.50
C TRP A 154 -17.45 5.38 -0.53
N ASN A 155 -18.73 5.54 -0.93
CA ASN A 155 -19.88 4.93 -0.27
C ASN A 155 -20.89 4.52 -1.33
N HIS A 156 -20.79 3.29 -1.80
CA HIS A 156 -21.59 2.80 -2.92
C HIS A 156 -23.06 2.60 -2.55
N TYR A 157 -23.32 2.22 -1.29
CA TYR A 157 -24.65 1.80 -0.84
C TYR A 157 -25.48 2.94 -0.26
N ARG A 158 -24.85 4.00 0.22
CA ARG A 158 -25.53 5.11 0.90
C ARG A 158 -25.00 6.45 0.43
N ARG A 159 -25.91 7.28 -0.09
CA ARG A 159 -25.62 8.68 -0.37
C ARG A 159 -25.99 9.51 0.85
N VAL A 160 -25.10 9.57 1.81
CA VAL A 160 -25.28 10.27 3.08
C VAL A 160 -24.07 11.14 3.37
N GLY A 161 -24.27 12.18 4.17
CA GLY A 161 -23.20 13.08 4.57
C GLY A 161 -22.61 13.82 3.37
N ASP A 162 -21.31 13.59 3.10
CA ASP A 162 -20.56 14.28 2.04
C ASP A 162 -20.54 13.47 0.72
N PHE A 163 -21.26 12.37 0.66
CA PHE A 163 -21.35 11.53 -0.54
C PHE A 163 -22.56 11.88 -1.42
N ASP A 164 -22.42 12.89 -2.27
CA ASP A 164 -23.39 13.20 -3.34
C ASP A 164 -23.33 12.16 -4.48
N GLN A 165 -22.15 11.60 -4.67
CA GLN A 165 -21.80 10.54 -5.61
C GLN A 165 -21.30 9.32 -4.84
N PRO A 166 -21.15 8.15 -5.49
CA PRO A 166 -20.53 6.98 -4.85
C PRO A 166 -19.11 7.24 -4.35
N TRP A 167 -18.40 8.23 -4.86
CA TRP A 167 -17.05 8.66 -4.47
C TRP A 167 -17.06 10.07 -3.87
N LEU A 168 -16.10 10.34 -3.00
CA LEU A 168 -15.97 11.57 -2.23
C LEU A 168 -15.31 12.71 -3.01
N LEU A 169 -14.15 12.39 -3.62
CA LEU A 169 -13.29 13.37 -4.27
C LEU A 169 -13.64 13.56 -5.74
N ARG A 170 -13.30 14.73 -6.26
CA ARG A 170 -13.48 15.13 -7.65
C ARG A 170 -12.11 15.43 -8.27
N PHE A 171 -12.06 15.40 -9.60
CA PHE A 171 -10.91 15.93 -10.34
C PHE A 171 -10.65 17.39 -9.93
N LEU A 172 -9.41 17.72 -9.70
CA LEU A 172 -8.91 19.02 -9.20
C LEU A 172 -9.33 19.42 -7.78
N ASP A 173 -9.96 18.55 -7.00
CA ASP A 173 -10.04 18.78 -5.55
C ASP A 173 -8.63 18.89 -4.95
N GLN A 174 -8.51 19.71 -3.92
CA GLN A 174 -7.29 19.87 -3.12
C GLN A 174 -7.47 19.14 -1.79
N VAL A 175 -6.62 18.19 -1.49
CA VAL A 175 -6.66 17.42 -0.24
C VAL A 175 -5.63 17.96 0.73
N ARG A 176 -6.03 18.16 1.98
CA ARG A 176 -5.15 18.44 3.13
C ARG A 176 -5.43 17.45 4.24
N PHE A 177 -4.38 16.89 4.80
CA PHE A 177 -4.51 16.00 5.94
C PHE A 177 -4.36 16.76 7.26
N TYR A 178 -5.09 16.30 8.29
CA TYR A 178 -4.85 16.65 9.67
C TYR A 178 -4.72 15.38 10.50
N GLU A 179 -3.88 15.45 11.52
CA GLU A 179 -3.55 14.29 12.33
C GLU A 179 -4.66 13.96 13.33
N VAL A 180 -4.93 12.66 13.44
CA VAL A 180 -5.78 12.07 14.48
C VAL A 180 -5.13 10.77 14.98
N SER A 181 -5.49 10.32 16.18
CA SER A 181 -5.06 9.00 16.66
C SER A 181 -5.73 7.86 15.87
N HIS A 182 -5.24 6.64 16.06
CA HIS A 182 -5.87 5.46 15.46
C HIS A 182 -7.32 5.28 15.93
N GLU A 183 -7.55 5.43 17.22
CA GLU A 183 -8.89 5.29 17.86
C GLU A 183 -9.85 6.36 17.38
N GLU A 184 -9.40 7.62 17.32
CA GLU A 184 -10.18 8.74 16.79
C GLU A 184 -10.56 8.50 15.32
N LEU A 185 -9.62 7.98 14.53
CA LEU A 185 -9.90 7.64 13.14
C LEU A 185 -10.96 6.55 13.02
N LEU A 186 -10.89 5.48 13.82
CA LEU A 186 -11.87 4.39 13.79
C LEU A 186 -13.28 4.88 14.12
N ASP A 187 -13.43 5.69 15.18
CA ASP A 187 -14.71 6.31 15.55
C ASP A 187 -15.22 7.24 14.44
N PHE A 188 -14.34 8.09 13.91
CA PHE A 188 -14.70 8.99 12.81
C PHE A 188 -15.16 8.20 11.57
N ARG A 189 -14.46 7.16 11.17
CA ARG A 189 -14.81 6.31 10.02
C ARG A 189 -16.20 5.69 10.14
N GLN A 190 -16.52 5.14 11.32
CA GLN A 190 -17.84 4.56 11.57
C GLN A 190 -18.95 5.62 11.45
N LYS A 191 -18.77 6.77 12.07
CA LYS A 191 -19.73 7.89 12.03
C LYS A 191 -19.87 8.48 10.64
N PHE A 192 -18.76 8.59 9.90
CA PHE A 192 -18.71 9.18 8.56
C PHE A 192 -19.52 8.37 7.54
N LEU A 193 -19.34 7.05 7.50
CA LEU A 193 -20.08 6.18 6.59
C LEU A 193 -21.58 6.14 6.90
N ASN A 194 -21.98 6.50 8.12
CA ASN A 194 -23.39 6.62 8.52
C ASN A 194 -23.95 8.05 8.36
N GLY A 195 -23.15 9.00 7.88
CA GLY A 195 -23.54 10.39 7.71
C GLY A 195 -23.73 11.19 9.02
N GLN A 196 -23.20 10.68 10.14
CA GLN A 196 -23.29 11.29 11.46
C GLN A 196 -22.25 12.39 11.69
N VAL A 197 -21.16 12.37 10.93
CA VAL A 197 -20.15 13.42 10.91
C VAL A 197 -19.89 13.82 9.47
N ARG A 198 -19.40 15.06 9.28
CA ARG A 198 -19.02 15.61 7.98
C ARG A 198 -17.57 16.03 8.00
N LEU A 199 -16.97 16.02 6.81
CA LEU A 199 -15.66 16.59 6.57
C LEU A 199 -15.76 18.12 6.48
N ARG A 200 -14.67 18.78 6.80
CA ARG A 200 -14.50 20.19 6.42
C ARG A 200 -14.17 20.24 4.94
N ILE A 201 -15.07 20.84 4.16
CA ILE A 201 -14.92 21.05 2.71
C ILE A 201 -15.17 22.53 2.44
N GLU A 202 -14.22 23.17 1.76
CA GLU A 202 -14.28 24.59 1.44
C GLU A 202 -14.26 24.77 -0.09
N ASP A 203 -15.13 25.58 -0.62
CA ASP A 203 -15.06 25.97 -2.03
C ASP A 203 -13.80 26.79 -2.28
N SER A 204 -13.13 26.49 -3.37
CA SER A 204 -11.84 27.06 -3.73
C SER A 204 -11.69 27.14 -5.24
N ALA A 205 -10.58 27.68 -5.67
CA ALA A 205 -10.16 27.65 -7.07
C ALA A 205 -8.66 27.34 -7.15
N PHE A 206 -8.27 26.58 -8.17
CA PHE A 206 -6.87 26.42 -8.51
C PHE A 206 -6.49 27.49 -9.54
N ASP A 207 -5.61 28.39 -9.15
CA ASP A 207 -5.17 29.52 -9.95
C ASP A 207 -3.80 29.22 -10.57
N MET A 208 -3.78 29.04 -11.88
CA MET A 208 -2.56 28.72 -12.64
C MET A 208 -1.52 29.86 -12.59
N ALA A 209 -1.99 31.12 -12.63
CA ALA A 209 -1.07 32.27 -12.56
C ALA A 209 -0.37 32.34 -11.18
N ASN A 210 -1.13 32.12 -10.10
CA ASN A 210 -0.55 32.07 -8.75
C ASN A 210 0.36 30.86 -8.57
N TYR A 211 0.03 29.72 -9.17
CA TYR A 211 0.93 28.58 -9.20
C TYR A 211 2.25 28.89 -9.92
N GLY A 212 2.20 29.55 -11.06
CA GLY A 212 3.40 30.01 -11.78
C GLY A 212 4.26 30.93 -10.93
N LYS A 213 3.65 31.91 -10.24
CA LYS A 213 4.37 32.81 -9.29
C LYS A 213 5.00 32.03 -8.12
N LEU A 214 4.30 31.04 -7.57
CA LEU A 214 4.84 30.16 -6.51
C LEU A 214 6.09 29.42 -6.98
N LEU A 215 6.07 28.87 -8.19
CA LEU A 215 7.22 28.17 -8.77
C LEU A 215 8.41 29.11 -8.96
N GLN A 216 8.19 30.29 -9.54
CA GLN A 216 9.24 31.32 -9.76
C GLN A 216 9.81 31.78 -8.43
N LYS A 217 8.97 32.16 -7.48
CA LYS A 217 9.41 32.66 -6.15
C LYS A 217 10.27 31.66 -5.39
N ASN A 218 10.01 30.35 -5.57
CA ASN A 218 10.67 29.29 -4.81
C ASN A 218 11.64 28.47 -5.68
N ALA A 219 12.02 28.94 -6.86
CA ALA A 219 12.80 28.17 -7.83
C ALA A 219 14.08 27.56 -7.22
N ASP A 220 14.86 28.35 -6.48
CA ASP A 220 16.12 27.90 -5.87
C ASP A 220 15.88 26.83 -4.79
N SER A 221 14.88 27.03 -3.93
CA SER A 221 14.56 26.05 -2.88
C SER A 221 13.95 24.77 -3.45
N ILE A 222 13.20 24.85 -4.54
CA ILE A 222 12.70 23.70 -5.29
C ILE A 222 13.85 22.92 -5.90
N ALA A 223 14.80 23.62 -6.56
CA ALA A 223 15.98 23.02 -7.15
C ALA A 223 16.85 22.32 -6.08
N ALA A 224 17.09 22.99 -4.95
CA ALA A 224 17.84 22.43 -3.84
C ALA A 224 17.19 21.14 -3.28
N PHE A 225 15.88 21.15 -3.07
CA PHE A 225 15.14 19.95 -2.63
C PHE A 225 15.23 18.81 -3.64
N GLN A 226 15.08 19.11 -4.94
CA GLN A 226 15.18 18.12 -6.00
C GLN A 226 16.59 17.52 -6.08
N GLN A 227 17.62 18.33 -5.92
CA GLN A 227 19.02 17.89 -5.91
C GLN A 227 19.31 16.99 -4.71
N GLN A 228 18.89 17.39 -3.50
CA GLN A 228 19.00 16.59 -2.28
C GLN A 228 18.34 15.21 -2.48
N ARG A 229 17.11 15.17 -2.95
CA ARG A 229 16.37 13.95 -3.22
C ARG A 229 17.07 13.08 -4.27
N LYS A 230 17.54 13.67 -5.37
CA LYS A 230 18.26 12.95 -6.42
C LYS A 230 19.55 12.30 -5.89
N ALA A 231 20.30 13.01 -5.06
CA ALA A 231 21.51 12.49 -4.44
C ALA A 231 21.21 11.34 -3.45
N ALA A 232 20.18 11.50 -2.62
CA ALA A 232 19.74 10.45 -1.70
C ALA A 232 19.28 9.18 -2.43
N PHE A 233 18.50 9.34 -3.50
CA PHE A 233 18.07 8.23 -4.33
C PHE A 233 19.25 7.52 -5.00
N ALA A 234 20.23 8.26 -5.52
CA ALA A 234 21.43 7.67 -6.12
C ALA A 234 22.22 6.82 -5.10
N THR A 235 22.32 7.29 -3.85
CA THR A 235 22.96 6.56 -2.75
C THR A 235 22.23 5.26 -2.44
N GLU A 236 20.89 5.32 -2.31
CA GLU A 236 20.06 4.16 -2.07
C GLU A 236 20.14 3.16 -3.23
N LEU A 237 20.13 3.63 -4.47
CA LEU A 237 20.27 2.81 -5.67
C LEU A 237 21.62 2.07 -5.71
N ALA A 238 22.72 2.76 -5.36
CA ALA A 238 24.03 2.15 -5.27
C ALA A 238 24.07 1.06 -4.17
N HIS A 239 23.41 1.29 -3.05
CA HIS A 239 23.25 0.29 -2.00
C HIS A 239 22.48 -0.94 -2.49
N TRP A 240 21.41 -0.77 -3.26
CA TRP A 240 20.63 -1.87 -3.83
C TRP A 240 21.45 -2.70 -4.82
N HIS A 241 22.27 -2.06 -5.66
CA HIS A 241 23.19 -2.79 -6.53
C HIS A 241 24.18 -3.63 -5.72
N LYS A 242 24.76 -3.06 -4.67
CA LYS A 242 25.73 -3.76 -3.81
C LYS A 242 25.10 -4.93 -3.04
N THR A 243 23.84 -4.81 -2.63
CA THR A 243 23.12 -5.82 -1.84
C THR A 243 22.27 -6.77 -2.68
N GLY A 244 22.34 -6.68 -4.02
CA GLY A 244 21.63 -7.58 -4.92
C GLY A 244 20.11 -7.40 -4.95
N GLN A 245 19.57 -6.24 -4.51
CA GLN A 245 18.14 -6.01 -4.40
C GLN A 245 17.41 -6.07 -5.76
N PHE A 246 18.13 -5.83 -6.86
CA PHE A 246 17.59 -5.97 -8.23
C PHE A 246 17.48 -7.41 -8.71
N ASN A 247 18.26 -8.31 -8.09
CA ASN A 247 18.28 -9.73 -8.45
C ASN A 247 17.23 -10.54 -7.68
N PHE A 248 16.34 -9.84 -6.95
CA PHE A 248 15.20 -10.50 -6.36
C PHE A 248 14.29 -10.98 -7.50
N ALA A 249 14.54 -12.19 -7.97
CA ALA A 249 13.51 -12.99 -8.59
C ALA A 249 12.56 -13.42 -7.47
N GLU A 250 11.23 -13.31 -7.66
CA GLU A 250 10.34 -14.23 -6.97
C GLU A 250 11.02 -15.58 -7.17
N LEU A 251 11.30 -16.27 -6.05
CA LEU A 251 11.84 -17.63 -6.16
C LEU A 251 10.94 -18.32 -7.17
N GLU A 252 11.42 -18.40 -8.43
CA GLU A 252 10.88 -19.35 -9.39
C GLU A 252 10.83 -20.62 -8.58
N GLU A 253 9.65 -21.17 -8.47
CA GLU A 253 9.40 -22.42 -7.78
C GLU A 253 10.66 -23.25 -7.86
N GLN A 254 11.50 -23.26 -6.84
CA GLN A 254 12.22 -24.46 -6.59
C GLN A 254 11.07 -25.44 -6.37
N ILE A 255 10.67 -26.08 -7.47
CA ILE A 255 10.13 -27.41 -7.44
C ILE A 255 11.18 -28.11 -6.59
N GLN A 256 10.99 -28.13 -5.27
CA GLN A 256 11.66 -29.10 -4.47
C GLN A 256 11.19 -30.38 -5.13
N ASP A 257 12.13 -31.02 -5.84
CA ASP A 257 11.94 -32.38 -6.29
C ASP A 257 11.17 -33.03 -5.16
N GLU A 258 9.97 -33.56 -5.46
CA GLU A 258 9.11 -34.18 -4.47
C GLU A 258 10.01 -35.14 -3.69
N GLU A 259 10.55 -34.69 -2.57
CA GLU A 259 11.12 -35.63 -1.62
C GLU A 259 10.03 -36.64 -1.39
N VAL A 260 10.26 -37.87 -1.84
CA VAL A 260 9.31 -38.95 -1.66
C VAL A 260 9.05 -39.04 -0.17
N ILE A 261 7.97 -38.38 0.27
CA ILE A 261 7.60 -38.32 1.68
C ILE A 261 7.14 -39.71 2.05
N ASN A 262 8.02 -40.46 2.64
CA ASN A 262 7.66 -41.76 3.20
C ASN A 262 6.69 -41.54 4.37
N VAL A 263 5.43 -41.87 4.15
CA VAL A 263 4.35 -41.90 5.14
C VAL A 263 4.27 -43.32 5.65
N ALA A 264 4.47 -43.51 6.97
CA ALA A 264 4.35 -44.84 7.59
C ALA A 264 2.90 -45.31 7.62
N GLU A 265 2.68 -46.60 7.83
CA GLU A 265 1.32 -47.20 7.83
C GLU A 265 0.40 -46.63 8.94
N ASP A 266 1.00 -46.14 10.02
CA ASP A 266 0.31 -45.48 11.15
C ASP A 266 0.23 -43.95 11.00
N GLU A 267 0.74 -43.39 9.90
CA GLU A 267 0.72 -41.95 9.60
C GLU A 267 -0.35 -41.60 8.55
N THR A 268 -0.82 -40.36 8.58
CA THR A 268 -1.75 -39.79 7.61
C THR A 268 -1.19 -38.47 7.12
N ALA A 269 -1.00 -38.34 5.80
CA ALA A 269 -0.59 -37.10 5.17
C ALA A 269 -1.80 -36.15 5.02
N VAL A 270 -1.66 -34.93 5.51
CA VAL A 270 -2.61 -33.83 5.25
C VAL A 270 -2.06 -33.01 4.10
N GLN A 271 -2.85 -32.91 3.03
CA GLN A 271 -2.46 -32.24 1.81
C GLN A 271 -3.15 -30.90 1.67
N SER A 272 -2.50 -29.96 0.99
CA SER A 272 -3.11 -28.69 0.64
C SER A 272 -4.15 -28.87 -0.48
N PRO A 273 -5.41 -28.42 -0.32
CA PRO A 273 -6.41 -28.47 -1.39
C PRO A 273 -6.19 -27.43 -2.49
N VAL A 274 -5.37 -26.39 -2.23
CA VAL A 274 -5.12 -25.28 -3.14
C VAL A 274 -3.64 -24.89 -3.15
N ALA A 275 -3.19 -24.30 -4.23
CA ALA A 275 -1.88 -23.65 -4.25
C ALA A 275 -1.94 -22.33 -3.48
N GLY A 276 -0.92 -22.02 -2.69
CA GLY A 276 -0.88 -20.78 -1.89
C GLY A 276 0.43 -20.60 -1.14
N SER A 277 0.52 -19.56 -0.33
CA SER A 277 1.62 -19.33 0.61
C SER A 277 1.18 -19.62 2.04
N VAL A 278 1.99 -20.32 2.81
CA VAL A 278 1.69 -20.59 4.23
C VAL A 278 1.72 -19.26 4.99
N TRP A 279 0.55 -18.83 5.47
CA TRP A 279 0.44 -17.62 6.29
C TRP A 279 0.85 -17.90 7.74
N LYS A 280 0.29 -18.96 8.31
CA LYS A 280 0.49 -19.30 9.72
C LYS A 280 0.41 -20.79 9.92
N VAL A 281 1.24 -21.33 10.82
CA VAL A 281 1.13 -22.69 11.36
C VAL A 281 0.50 -22.59 12.74
N GLU A 282 -0.62 -23.28 12.96
CA GLU A 282 -1.42 -23.20 14.19
C GLU A 282 -1.12 -24.33 15.18
N VAL A 283 -0.34 -25.31 14.77
CA VAL A 283 -0.03 -26.50 15.58
C VAL A 283 1.48 -26.67 15.78
N ALA A 284 1.85 -27.42 16.82
CA ALA A 284 3.22 -27.82 17.10
C ALA A 284 3.42 -29.33 16.92
N ILE A 285 4.66 -29.77 16.73
CA ILE A 285 5.02 -31.19 16.73
C ILE A 285 4.64 -31.78 18.09
N ASP A 286 4.16 -33.03 18.10
CA ASP A 286 3.63 -33.77 19.24
C ASP A 286 2.29 -33.25 19.82
N GLN A 287 1.71 -32.21 19.21
CA GLN A 287 0.38 -31.74 19.60
C GLN A 287 -0.69 -32.73 19.16
N ARG A 288 -1.64 -33.02 20.07
CA ARG A 288 -2.84 -33.81 19.75
C ARG A 288 -3.88 -32.89 19.10
N VAL A 289 -4.41 -33.33 17.97
CA VAL A 289 -5.42 -32.58 17.21
C VAL A 289 -6.65 -33.46 16.99
N VAL A 290 -7.82 -32.81 16.85
CA VAL A 290 -9.08 -33.50 16.54
C VAL A 290 -9.48 -33.22 15.08
N LYS A 291 -10.35 -34.06 14.53
CA LYS A 291 -10.90 -33.83 13.19
C LYS A 291 -11.56 -32.46 13.10
N GLY A 292 -11.22 -31.71 12.06
CA GLY A 292 -11.71 -30.34 11.81
C GLY A 292 -10.91 -29.25 12.51
N GLU A 293 -9.86 -29.57 13.24
CA GLU A 293 -8.95 -28.59 13.84
C GLU A 293 -8.02 -28.00 12.77
N THR A 294 -7.83 -26.68 12.81
CA THR A 294 -6.96 -25.97 11.86
C THR A 294 -5.50 -26.27 12.17
N LEU A 295 -4.76 -26.79 11.19
CA LEU A 295 -3.34 -27.10 11.29
C LEU A 295 -2.45 -25.94 10.84
N LEU A 296 -2.81 -25.34 9.72
CA LEU A 296 -2.15 -24.15 9.19
C LEU A 296 -3.13 -23.33 8.33
N ILE A 297 -2.79 -22.11 8.06
CA ILE A 297 -3.55 -21.19 7.22
C ILE A 297 -2.73 -20.85 6.00
N LEU A 298 -3.30 -21.05 4.81
CA LEU A 298 -2.73 -20.61 3.53
C LEU A 298 -3.34 -19.28 3.09
N GLU A 299 -2.54 -18.43 2.49
CA GLU A 299 -3.01 -17.32 1.69
C GLU A 299 -3.01 -17.74 0.21
N SER A 300 -4.17 -17.79 -0.40
CA SER A 300 -4.36 -18.10 -1.82
C SER A 300 -5.37 -17.15 -2.43
N MET A 301 -5.03 -16.52 -3.56
CA MET A 301 -5.92 -15.62 -4.31
C MET A 301 -6.61 -14.56 -3.41
N LYS A 302 -5.86 -13.96 -2.47
CA LYS A 302 -6.35 -12.94 -1.51
C LYS A 302 -7.29 -13.48 -0.42
N MET A 303 -7.40 -14.78 -0.28
CA MET A 303 -8.22 -15.42 0.76
C MET A 303 -7.34 -16.26 1.69
N GLU A 304 -7.68 -16.24 2.96
CA GLU A 304 -7.10 -17.11 3.95
C GLU A 304 -7.89 -18.44 3.93
N THR A 305 -7.19 -19.52 3.60
CA THR A 305 -7.77 -20.87 3.52
C THR A 305 -7.21 -21.72 4.65
N PRO A 306 -8.00 -22.07 5.67
CA PRO A 306 -7.57 -22.97 6.72
C PRO A 306 -7.41 -24.41 6.17
N ILE A 307 -6.30 -25.04 6.48
CA ILE A 307 -6.06 -26.46 6.25
C ILE A 307 -6.36 -27.20 7.56
N MET A 308 -7.36 -28.04 7.51
CA MET A 308 -7.88 -28.72 8.69
C MET A 308 -7.45 -30.19 8.73
N ALA A 309 -7.39 -30.74 9.92
CA ALA A 309 -7.17 -32.17 10.14
C ALA A 309 -8.38 -32.98 9.64
N ASP A 310 -8.18 -33.86 8.68
CA ASP A 310 -9.24 -34.79 8.18
C ASP A 310 -9.61 -35.84 9.22
N LYS A 311 -8.69 -36.16 10.12
CA LYS A 311 -8.83 -37.12 11.21
C LYS A 311 -8.12 -36.62 12.46
N GLY A 312 -8.52 -37.09 13.62
CA GLY A 312 -7.77 -36.86 14.85
C GLY A 312 -6.46 -37.65 14.88
N GLY A 313 -5.43 -37.09 15.54
CA GLY A 313 -4.13 -37.73 15.66
C GLY A 313 -3.13 -36.85 16.44
N ILE A 314 -1.86 -37.20 16.39
CA ILE A 314 -0.76 -36.44 16.96
C ILE A 314 0.05 -35.88 15.77
N VAL A 315 0.42 -34.61 15.80
CA VAL A 315 1.25 -33.98 14.78
C VAL A 315 2.66 -34.60 14.81
N ALA A 316 2.95 -35.45 13.85
CA ALA A 316 4.25 -36.11 13.74
C ALA A 316 5.29 -35.23 13.07
N ARG A 317 4.91 -34.55 11.97
CA ARG A 317 5.80 -33.68 11.20
C ARG A 317 5.02 -32.48 10.64
N ILE A 318 5.67 -31.32 10.63
CA ILE A 318 5.20 -30.12 9.93
C ILE A 318 6.20 -29.89 8.78
N LEU A 319 5.72 -30.03 7.55
CA LEU A 319 6.55 -30.04 6.33
C LEU A 319 6.59 -28.65 5.67
N SER A 320 5.81 -27.71 6.18
CA SER A 320 5.73 -26.37 5.61
C SER A 320 5.89 -25.30 6.70
N LYS A 321 6.55 -24.21 6.37
CA LYS A 321 6.81 -23.09 7.28
C LYS A 321 6.17 -21.79 6.78
N PRO A 322 5.89 -20.82 7.65
CA PRO A 322 5.36 -19.51 7.24
C PRO A 322 6.21 -18.88 6.13
N GLY A 323 5.57 -18.33 5.10
CA GLY A 323 6.19 -17.76 3.91
C GLY A 323 6.49 -18.76 2.79
N GLN A 324 6.43 -20.06 3.05
CA GLN A 324 6.67 -21.09 2.03
C GLN A 324 5.45 -21.22 1.09
N ARG A 325 5.69 -21.31 -0.20
CA ARG A 325 4.67 -21.69 -1.20
C ARG A 325 4.41 -23.18 -1.17
N VAL A 326 3.17 -23.57 -1.31
CA VAL A 326 2.72 -24.95 -1.41
C VAL A 326 1.81 -25.12 -2.63
N GLN A 327 1.86 -26.29 -3.25
CA GLN A 327 1.03 -26.64 -4.39
C GLN A 327 -0.24 -27.38 -3.93
N ALA A 328 -1.30 -27.38 -4.76
CA ALA A 328 -2.44 -28.24 -4.54
C ALA A 328 -1.98 -29.70 -4.57
N GLY A 329 -2.39 -30.50 -3.58
CA GLY A 329 -1.97 -31.89 -3.39
C GLY A 329 -0.65 -32.06 -2.63
N GLN A 330 0.12 -31.00 -2.37
CA GLN A 330 1.35 -31.09 -1.60
C GLN A 330 1.06 -31.42 -0.14
N THR A 331 1.80 -32.38 0.44
CA THR A 331 1.70 -32.73 1.86
C THR A 331 2.32 -31.62 2.71
N VAL A 332 1.54 -31.11 3.68
CA VAL A 332 1.94 -29.96 4.53
C VAL A 332 2.14 -30.34 5.99
N VAL A 333 1.39 -31.34 6.46
CA VAL A 333 1.49 -31.89 7.83
C VAL A 333 1.31 -33.40 7.77
N ILE A 334 1.99 -34.13 8.66
CA ILE A 334 1.78 -35.57 8.86
C ILE A 334 1.27 -35.77 10.28
N LEU A 335 0.14 -36.50 10.36
CA LEU A 335 -0.49 -36.91 11.60
C LEU A 335 -0.23 -38.40 11.85
N LYS A 336 0.09 -38.75 13.07
CA LYS A 336 0.18 -40.13 13.57
C LYS A 336 -1.10 -40.48 14.30
N LYS A 337 -1.56 -41.74 14.17
CA LYS A 337 -2.76 -42.25 14.85
C LYS A 337 -2.62 -42.28 16.37
#